data_527e4f39ac89e037c8998b9e5ff4ace9
#
_entry.id   527e4f39ac89e037c8998b9e5ff4ace9
#
_cell.length_a   1.000
_cell.length_b   1.000
_cell.length_c   1.000
_cell.angle_alpha   90.00
_cell.angle_beta   90.00
_cell.angle_gamma   90.00
#
_symmetry.space_group_name_H-M   'P 1'
#
loop_
_entity.id
_entity.type
_entity.pdbx_description
1 polymer ?
#
loop_
_entity_poly.entity_id
_entity_poly.type
_entity_poly.pdbx_seq_one_letter_code
_entity_poly.pdbx_strand_id
1 'polypeptide(L)'
;MGRRKDLPTTIDATKVVPSQHFYPNGITADLQPGDNSKALAVIMQFNDLPVIDLHDSDAVRERIRLYMQMCYENDYKPTVSSLAAVLGFDRKTLYSVVTGNVPNEYQNLPTLSRNLIKKAYSSMEQLWEYYMQNGKINPVSGIFLAKNLYNYVDKVEHVVEAKATLAEDEMENRYLSTLADDEL
;
A
#
# COMPACT_ATOMS: atom_id res chain seq x y z
N MET A 1 7.62 -20.46 -43.82
CA MET A 1 7.19 -19.04 -43.67
C MET A 1 5.80 -19.03 -43.09
N GLY A 2 5.68 -18.85 -41.76
CA GLY A 2 4.40 -18.81 -41.05
C GLY A 2 3.79 -17.41 -41.14
N ARG A 3 2.56 -17.31 -41.63
CA ARG A 3 1.78 -16.08 -41.68
C ARG A 3 1.55 -15.60 -40.20
N ARG A 4 2.01 -14.41 -39.87
CA ARG A 4 1.55 -13.71 -38.67
C ARG A 4 0.04 -13.47 -38.81
N LYS A 5 -0.75 -14.00 -37.87
CA LYS A 5 -2.16 -13.63 -37.75
C LYS A 5 -2.19 -12.16 -37.34
N ASP A 6 -2.80 -11.33 -38.19
CA ASP A 6 -3.04 -9.91 -37.87
C ASP A 6 -3.91 -9.85 -36.64
N LEU A 7 -3.38 -9.24 -35.59
CA LEU A 7 -4.16 -8.90 -34.39
C LEU A 7 -5.20 -7.85 -34.78
N PRO A 8 -6.45 -7.98 -34.33
CA PRO A 8 -7.48 -6.99 -34.63
C PRO A 8 -7.05 -5.63 -34.05
N THR A 9 -6.93 -4.64 -34.91
CA THR A 9 -6.47 -3.29 -34.60
C THR A 9 -7.53 -2.42 -33.91
N THR A 10 -8.73 -2.94 -33.72
CA THR A 10 -9.82 -2.22 -33.03
C THR A 10 -10.55 -3.20 -32.13
N ILE A 11 -10.43 -3.00 -30.82
CA ILE A 11 -11.28 -3.69 -29.85
C ILE A 11 -12.63 -2.95 -29.86
N ASP A 12 -13.66 -3.63 -30.32
CA ASP A 12 -15.03 -3.12 -30.25
C ASP A 12 -15.46 -3.11 -28.79
N ALA A 13 -15.42 -1.94 -28.15
CA ALA A 13 -15.75 -1.75 -26.74
C ALA A 13 -17.18 -2.19 -26.39
N THR A 14 -18.06 -2.34 -27.39
CA THR A 14 -19.44 -2.80 -27.17
C THR A 14 -19.54 -4.33 -27.03
N LYS A 15 -18.46 -5.06 -27.35
CA LYS A 15 -18.38 -6.54 -27.24
C LYS A 15 -17.57 -7.02 -26.05
N VAL A 16 -17.00 -6.14 -25.26
CA VAL A 16 -16.35 -6.53 -24.01
C VAL A 16 -17.44 -6.90 -23.00
N VAL A 17 -17.74 -8.19 -22.91
CA VAL A 17 -18.56 -8.71 -21.83
C VAL A 17 -17.81 -8.42 -20.51
N PRO A 18 -18.41 -7.68 -19.56
CA PRO A 18 -17.78 -7.47 -18.26
C PRO A 18 -17.45 -8.82 -17.66
N SER A 19 -16.19 -9.09 -17.38
CA SER A 19 -15.81 -10.29 -16.64
C SER A 19 -16.36 -10.12 -15.23
N GLN A 20 -17.48 -10.79 -14.93
CA GLN A 20 -17.96 -10.90 -13.56
C GLN A 20 -16.95 -11.73 -12.80
N HIS A 21 -16.02 -11.08 -12.13
CA HIS A 21 -15.18 -11.74 -11.14
C HIS A 21 -16.04 -12.01 -9.91
N PHE A 22 -16.52 -13.25 -9.82
CA PHE A 22 -17.24 -13.75 -8.68
C PHE A 22 -16.23 -13.92 -7.53
N TYR A 23 -16.23 -13.00 -6.59
CA TYR A 23 -15.54 -13.20 -5.32
C TYR A 23 -16.40 -14.13 -4.44
N PRO A 24 -15.80 -15.13 -3.73
CA PRO A 24 -16.55 -16.09 -2.92
C PRO A 24 -17.46 -15.48 -1.87
N ASN A 25 -17.33 -14.22 -1.58
CA ASN A 25 -18.06 -13.49 -0.55
C ASN A 25 -19.19 -12.58 -1.11
N GLY A 26 -19.59 -12.79 -2.37
CA GLY A 26 -20.69 -12.03 -2.98
C GLY A 26 -20.35 -10.55 -3.29
N ILE A 27 -19.09 -10.15 -3.19
CA ILE A 27 -18.63 -8.79 -3.55
C ILE A 27 -18.30 -8.82 -5.04
N THR A 28 -19.22 -8.33 -5.86
CA THR A 28 -18.96 -8.05 -7.26
C THR A 28 -18.31 -6.69 -7.36
N ALA A 29 -17.03 -6.65 -7.74
CA ALA A 29 -16.42 -5.42 -8.20
C ALA A 29 -16.83 -5.20 -9.65
N ASP A 30 -17.91 -4.49 -9.88
CA ASP A 30 -18.35 -4.10 -11.22
C ASP A 30 -17.40 -2.99 -11.72
N LEU A 31 -16.34 -3.41 -12.45
CA LEU A 31 -15.54 -2.48 -13.23
C LEU A 31 -16.39 -2.00 -14.40
N GLN A 32 -16.66 -0.71 -14.43
CA GLN A 32 -17.38 -0.11 -15.55
C GLN A 32 -16.48 -0.05 -16.79
N PRO A 33 -17.04 -0.18 -18.00
CA PRO A 33 -16.29 0.02 -19.23
C PRO A 33 -15.57 1.39 -19.21
N GLY A 34 -14.24 1.37 -19.37
CA GLY A 34 -13.41 2.57 -19.36
C GLY A 34 -12.69 2.87 -18.04
N ASP A 35 -12.99 2.21 -16.92
CA ASP A 35 -12.30 2.44 -15.64
C ASP A 35 -10.80 2.16 -15.73
N ASN A 36 -10.42 1.05 -16.38
CA ASN A 36 -9.01 0.73 -16.60
C ASN A 36 -8.32 1.75 -17.50
N SER A 37 -9.00 2.25 -18.53
CA SER A 37 -8.42 3.24 -19.45
C SER A 37 -8.15 4.56 -18.73
N LYS A 38 -9.05 5.00 -17.86
CA LYS A 38 -8.85 6.20 -17.03
C LYS A 38 -7.68 6.01 -16.06
N ALA A 39 -7.67 4.90 -15.35
CA ALA A 39 -6.60 4.60 -14.39
C ALA A 39 -5.23 4.54 -15.07
N LEU A 40 -5.12 3.86 -16.22
CA LEU A 40 -3.90 3.80 -17.01
C LEU A 40 -3.45 5.16 -17.51
N ALA A 41 -4.37 6.00 -18.02
CA ALA A 41 -4.05 7.34 -18.48
C ALA A 41 -3.45 8.20 -17.36
N VAL A 42 -4.01 8.13 -16.15
CA VAL A 42 -3.48 8.86 -14.98
C VAL A 42 -2.12 8.32 -14.54
N ILE A 43 -1.93 6.98 -14.52
CA ILE A 43 -0.65 6.37 -14.18
C ILE A 43 0.44 6.77 -15.19
N MET A 44 0.12 6.81 -16.49
CA MET A 44 1.04 7.29 -17.51
C MET A 44 1.43 8.75 -17.28
N GLN A 45 0.46 9.63 -16.97
CA GLN A 45 0.73 11.02 -16.63
C GLN A 45 1.65 11.16 -15.40
N PHE A 46 1.49 10.32 -14.37
CA PHE A 46 2.40 10.31 -13.22
C PHE A 46 3.83 9.94 -13.61
N ASN A 47 3.98 8.95 -14.50
CA ASN A 47 5.29 8.48 -14.95
C ASN A 47 5.98 9.46 -15.90
N ASP A 48 5.21 10.27 -16.64
CA ASP A 48 5.73 11.29 -17.55
C ASP A 48 6.13 12.59 -16.84
N LEU A 49 5.88 12.72 -15.53
CA LEU A 49 6.30 13.90 -14.78
C LEU A 49 7.83 13.98 -14.72
N PRO A 50 8.41 15.19 -14.93
CA PRO A 50 9.85 15.36 -14.89
C PRO A 50 10.40 15.06 -13.49
N VAL A 51 11.64 14.56 -13.42
CA VAL A 51 12.32 14.35 -12.15
C VAL A 51 12.50 15.69 -11.43
N ILE A 52 12.29 15.67 -10.10
CA ILE A 52 12.51 16.86 -9.24
C ILE A 52 13.76 16.67 -8.39
N ASP A 53 14.34 17.80 -7.96
CA ASP A 53 15.35 17.78 -6.91
C ASP A 53 14.66 17.63 -5.54
N LEU A 54 14.89 16.51 -4.88
CA LEU A 54 14.33 16.24 -3.54
C LEU A 54 14.99 17.09 -2.44
N HIS A 55 16.11 17.75 -2.72
CA HIS A 55 16.75 18.70 -1.81
C HIS A 55 16.06 20.06 -1.85
N ASP A 56 15.34 20.38 -2.92
CA ASP A 56 14.47 21.54 -3.00
C ASP A 56 13.09 21.22 -2.37
N SER A 57 12.91 21.71 -1.15
CA SER A 57 11.66 21.44 -0.40
C SER A 57 10.44 22.12 -1.04
N ASP A 58 10.60 23.18 -1.81
CA ASP A 58 9.49 23.82 -2.53
C ASP A 58 9.10 22.98 -3.75
N ALA A 59 10.08 22.44 -4.49
CA ALA A 59 9.82 21.48 -5.56
C ALA A 59 9.08 20.22 -5.04
N VAL A 60 9.48 19.68 -3.88
CA VAL A 60 8.80 18.57 -3.24
C VAL A 60 7.36 18.93 -2.88
N ARG A 61 7.12 20.10 -2.29
CA ARG A 61 5.77 20.59 -1.92
C ARG A 61 4.87 20.70 -3.14
N GLU A 62 5.35 21.36 -4.20
CA GLU A 62 4.58 21.54 -5.43
C GLU A 62 4.31 20.21 -6.14
N ARG A 63 5.26 19.27 -6.12
CA ARG A 63 5.05 17.93 -6.67
C ARG A 63 3.96 17.16 -5.93
N ILE A 64 3.95 17.19 -4.60
CA ILE A 64 2.90 16.57 -3.79
C ILE A 64 1.55 17.22 -4.06
N ARG A 65 1.50 18.54 -4.16
CA ARG A 65 0.29 19.30 -4.48
C ARG A 65 -0.25 18.94 -5.86
N LEU A 66 0.61 18.90 -6.86
CA LEU A 66 0.26 18.52 -8.23
C LEU A 66 -0.31 17.08 -8.26
N TYR A 67 0.35 16.14 -7.58
CA TYR A 67 -0.13 14.77 -7.47
C TYR A 67 -1.56 14.69 -6.90
N MET A 68 -1.81 15.37 -5.78
CA MET A 68 -3.15 15.39 -5.16
C MET A 68 -4.20 16.03 -6.07
N GLN A 69 -3.83 17.08 -6.78
CA GLN A 69 -4.70 17.75 -7.74
C GLN A 69 -5.03 16.83 -8.91
N MET A 70 -4.03 16.15 -9.49
CA MET A 70 -4.25 15.17 -10.58
C MET A 70 -5.18 14.04 -10.13
N CYS A 71 -5.01 13.54 -8.90
CA CYS A 71 -5.91 12.53 -8.34
C CYS A 71 -7.35 13.06 -8.22
N TYR A 72 -7.52 14.29 -7.74
CA TYR A 72 -8.84 14.92 -7.60
C TYR A 72 -9.53 15.15 -8.96
N GLU A 73 -8.81 15.70 -9.93
CA GLU A 73 -9.35 16.03 -11.26
C GLU A 73 -9.75 14.79 -12.07
N ASN A 74 -9.09 13.66 -11.83
CA ASN A 74 -9.33 12.41 -12.56
C ASN A 74 -10.16 11.38 -11.77
N ASP A 75 -10.68 11.75 -10.59
CA ASP A 75 -11.33 10.80 -9.66
C ASP A 75 -10.50 9.54 -9.42
N TYR A 76 -9.17 9.72 -9.31
CA TYR A 76 -8.21 8.66 -9.07
C TYR A 76 -7.92 8.54 -7.57
N LYS A 77 -8.09 7.33 -7.01
CA LYS A 77 -7.76 7.09 -5.59
C LYS A 77 -6.26 7.18 -5.38
N PRO A 78 -5.76 8.14 -4.58
CA PRO A 78 -4.34 8.23 -4.27
C PRO A 78 -3.82 6.94 -3.65
N THR A 79 -2.63 6.50 -4.07
CA THR A 79 -1.98 5.30 -3.54
C THR A 79 -0.54 5.59 -3.11
N VAL A 80 -0.03 4.80 -2.16
CA VAL A 80 1.37 4.91 -1.73
C VAL A 80 2.34 4.66 -2.89
N SER A 81 2.00 3.74 -3.81
CA SER A 81 2.84 3.43 -4.96
C SER A 81 2.89 4.58 -5.97
N SER A 82 1.75 5.24 -6.26
CA SER A 82 1.75 6.39 -7.16
C SER A 82 2.39 7.63 -6.52
N LEU A 83 2.23 7.84 -5.20
CA LEU A 83 2.98 8.88 -4.49
C LEU A 83 4.50 8.65 -4.60
N ALA A 84 4.96 7.40 -4.44
CA ALA A 84 6.37 7.07 -4.62
C ALA A 84 6.84 7.39 -6.03
N ALA A 85 6.10 6.95 -7.06
CA ALA A 85 6.45 7.18 -8.46
C ALA A 85 6.59 8.67 -8.81
N VAL A 86 5.65 9.53 -8.40
CA VAL A 86 5.70 10.97 -8.69
C VAL A 86 6.83 11.70 -7.98
N LEU A 87 7.34 11.14 -6.88
CA LEU A 87 8.51 11.66 -6.15
C LEU A 87 9.84 11.06 -6.65
N GLY A 88 9.80 10.12 -7.60
CA GLY A 88 10.98 9.45 -8.10
C GLY A 88 11.50 8.32 -7.21
N PHE A 89 10.69 7.81 -6.30
CA PHE A 89 11.00 6.68 -5.43
C PHE A 89 10.35 5.39 -5.93
N ASP A 90 10.93 4.24 -5.59
CA ASP A 90 10.16 3.03 -5.44
C ASP A 90 9.41 3.01 -4.08
N ARG A 91 8.42 2.13 -3.95
CA ARG A 91 7.61 2.03 -2.73
C ARG A 91 8.44 1.73 -1.47
N LYS A 92 9.49 0.90 -1.59
CA LYS A 92 10.35 0.50 -0.47
C LYS A 92 11.19 1.68 0.01
N THR A 93 11.76 2.44 -0.91
CA THR A 93 12.53 3.65 -0.62
C THR A 93 11.64 4.71 0.04
N LEU A 94 10.44 4.96 -0.49
CA LEU A 94 9.48 5.87 0.16
C LEU A 94 9.18 5.46 1.60
N TYR A 95 8.90 4.17 1.84
CA TYR A 95 8.66 3.65 3.18
C TYR A 95 9.87 3.86 4.11
N SER A 96 11.09 3.61 3.61
CA SER A 96 12.33 3.83 4.36
C SER A 96 12.53 5.30 4.74
N VAL A 97 12.23 6.25 3.84
CA VAL A 97 12.28 7.70 4.12
C VAL A 97 11.26 8.08 5.20
N VAL A 98 10.06 7.51 5.15
CA VAL A 98 8.99 7.80 6.12
C VAL A 98 9.32 7.25 7.50
N THR A 99 9.84 6.01 7.60
CA THR A 99 10.15 5.34 8.86
C THR A 99 11.47 5.76 9.48
N GLY A 100 12.34 6.43 8.72
CA GLY A 100 13.65 6.91 9.19
C GLY A 100 14.82 5.97 8.89
N ASN A 101 14.57 4.79 8.29
CA ASN A 101 15.61 3.87 7.83
C ASN A 101 16.11 4.27 6.43
N VAL A 102 16.56 5.50 6.31
CA VAL A 102 16.83 6.17 5.02
C VAL A 102 18.07 5.55 4.36
N PRO A 103 17.98 5.10 3.08
CA PRO A 103 19.15 4.68 2.30
C PRO A 103 20.20 5.79 2.22
N ASN A 104 21.47 5.42 2.10
CA ASN A 104 22.61 6.36 2.14
C ASN A 104 22.45 7.53 1.16
N GLU A 105 21.92 7.28 -0.03
CA GLU A 105 21.71 8.31 -1.07
C GLU A 105 20.68 9.39 -0.66
N TYR A 106 19.78 9.09 0.28
CA TYR A 106 18.73 10.00 0.75
C TYR A 106 18.93 10.49 2.19
N GLN A 107 20.05 10.12 2.85
CA GLN A 107 20.32 10.52 4.24
C GLN A 107 20.44 12.03 4.40
N ASN A 108 20.90 12.73 3.37
CA ASN A 108 21.14 14.19 3.37
C ASN A 108 19.92 15.01 2.93
N LEU A 109 18.74 14.36 2.74
CA LEU A 109 17.52 15.12 2.41
C LEU A 109 17.21 16.15 3.52
N PRO A 110 16.84 17.38 3.15
CA PRO A 110 16.42 18.41 4.10
C PRO A 110 15.29 17.92 5.00
N THR A 111 15.33 18.31 6.25
CA THR A 111 14.28 17.94 7.22
C THR A 111 12.90 18.37 6.74
N LEU A 112 12.79 19.51 6.08
CA LEU A 112 11.54 20.02 5.53
C LEU A 112 11.00 19.09 4.42
N SER A 113 11.85 18.67 3.46
CA SER A 113 11.47 17.71 2.42
C SER A 113 10.99 16.39 3.02
N ARG A 114 11.73 15.84 3.98
CA ARG A 114 11.31 14.62 4.70
C ARG A 114 9.98 14.77 5.41
N ASN A 115 9.74 15.89 6.08
CA ASN A 115 8.49 16.17 6.77
C ASN A 115 7.31 16.31 5.80
N LEU A 116 7.50 16.92 4.65
CA LEU A 116 6.48 17.01 3.59
C LEU A 116 6.11 15.63 3.05
N ILE A 117 7.12 14.78 2.79
CA ILE A 117 6.92 13.40 2.34
C ILE A 117 6.17 12.57 3.40
N LYS A 118 6.58 12.65 4.67
CA LYS A 118 5.88 11.98 5.79
C LYS A 118 4.43 12.43 5.92
N LYS A 119 4.18 13.74 5.80
CA LYS A 119 2.82 14.29 5.86
C LYS A 119 1.96 13.79 4.68
N ALA A 120 2.51 13.75 3.48
CA ALA A 120 1.81 13.19 2.32
C ALA A 120 1.48 11.71 2.52
N TYR A 121 2.42 10.93 3.04
CA TYR A 121 2.19 9.51 3.37
C TYR A 121 1.08 9.34 4.42
N SER A 122 1.10 10.11 5.49
CA SER A 122 0.04 10.11 6.51
C SER A 122 -1.32 10.52 5.94
N SER A 123 -1.36 11.39 4.93
CA SER A 123 -2.61 11.73 4.24
C SER A 123 -3.19 10.53 3.46
N MET A 124 -2.34 9.62 2.96
CA MET A 124 -2.82 8.37 2.34
C MET A 124 -3.45 7.44 3.38
N GLU A 125 -2.86 7.35 4.58
CA GLU A 125 -3.40 6.58 5.70
C GLU A 125 -4.77 7.12 6.13
N GLN A 126 -4.91 8.43 6.34
CA GLN A 126 -6.19 9.08 6.66
C GLN A 126 -7.26 8.81 5.60
N LEU A 127 -6.88 8.87 4.32
CA LEU A 127 -7.80 8.60 3.22
C LEU A 127 -8.21 7.12 3.18
N TRP A 128 -7.27 6.22 3.48
CA TRP A 128 -7.55 4.79 3.62
C TRP A 128 -8.53 4.54 4.77
N GLU A 129 -8.35 5.13 5.96
CA GLU A 129 -9.30 5.04 7.08
C GLU A 129 -10.69 5.53 6.68
N TYR A 130 -10.76 6.68 6.03
CA TYR A 130 -12.02 7.22 5.52
C TYR A 130 -12.73 6.26 4.57
N TYR A 131 -11.99 5.62 3.66
CA TYR A 131 -12.57 4.65 2.72
C TYR A 131 -13.02 3.37 3.43
N MET A 132 -12.29 2.89 4.43
CA MET A 132 -12.67 1.74 5.24
C MET A 132 -13.97 2.00 6.01
N GLN A 133 -14.06 3.13 6.70
CA GLN A 133 -15.24 3.51 7.48
C GLN A 133 -16.49 3.70 6.62
N ASN A 134 -16.33 4.11 5.37
CA ASN A 134 -17.44 4.37 4.45
C ASN A 134 -17.70 3.22 3.46
N GLY A 135 -17.11 2.05 3.67
CA GLY A 135 -17.33 0.87 2.82
C GLY A 135 -16.85 1.04 1.37
N LYS A 136 -15.93 1.97 1.11
CA LYS A 136 -15.41 2.26 -0.25
C LYS A 136 -14.22 1.37 -0.65
N ILE A 137 -13.78 0.50 0.25
CA ILE A 137 -12.72 -0.49 0.04
C ILE A 137 -13.26 -1.85 0.52
N ASN A 138 -12.89 -2.92 -0.19
CA ASN A 138 -13.14 -4.26 0.28
C ASN A 138 -12.43 -4.46 1.65
N PRO A 139 -13.14 -4.90 2.70
CA PRO A 139 -12.57 -5.00 4.05
C PRO A 139 -11.32 -5.88 4.12
N VAL A 140 -11.29 -7.02 3.41
CA VAL A 140 -10.14 -7.93 3.39
C VAL A 140 -8.91 -7.26 2.77
N SER A 141 -9.10 -6.62 1.61
CA SER A 141 -8.03 -5.85 0.95
C SER A 141 -7.58 -4.68 1.80
N GLY A 142 -8.51 -3.99 2.47
CA GLY A 142 -8.22 -2.87 3.35
C GLY A 142 -7.36 -3.28 4.55
N ILE A 143 -7.70 -4.38 5.24
CA ILE A 143 -6.92 -4.92 6.37
C ILE A 143 -5.52 -5.34 5.90
N PHE A 144 -5.43 -6.02 4.74
CA PHE A 144 -4.15 -6.41 4.16
C PHE A 144 -3.25 -5.19 3.89
N LEU A 145 -3.80 -4.13 3.31
CA LEU A 145 -3.06 -2.88 3.05
C LEU A 145 -2.64 -2.20 4.35
N ALA A 146 -3.50 -2.17 5.37
CA ALA A 146 -3.20 -1.60 6.67
C ALA A 146 -1.97 -2.25 7.32
N LYS A 147 -1.94 -3.57 7.35
CA LYS A 147 -0.81 -4.34 7.91
C LYS A 147 0.48 -4.12 7.12
N ASN A 148 0.40 -4.07 5.78
CA ASN A 148 1.60 -4.00 4.93
C ASN A 148 2.12 -2.59 4.66
N LEU A 149 1.28 -1.56 4.82
CA LEU A 149 1.65 -0.17 4.53
C LEU A 149 1.71 0.70 5.78
N TYR A 150 0.84 0.48 6.75
CA TYR A 150 0.66 1.38 7.88
C TYR A 150 0.98 0.76 9.25
N ASN A 151 1.60 -0.45 9.26
CA ASN A 151 2.02 -1.16 10.49
C ASN A 151 0.88 -1.45 11.49
N TYR A 152 -0.33 -1.64 11.01
CA TYR A 152 -1.42 -2.11 11.87
C TYR A 152 -1.19 -3.57 12.25
N VAL A 153 -1.29 -3.89 13.54
CA VAL A 153 -1.03 -5.23 14.09
C VAL A 153 -2.29 -5.74 14.80
N ASP A 154 -2.59 -7.02 14.62
CA ASP A 154 -3.64 -7.69 15.40
C ASP A 154 -3.17 -7.88 16.85
N LYS A 155 -3.85 -7.24 17.79
CA LYS A 155 -3.55 -7.40 19.22
C LYS A 155 -3.76 -8.84 19.73
N VAL A 156 -4.55 -9.65 19.00
CA VAL A 156 -4.83 -11.04 19.36
C VAL A 156 -3.61 -11.95 19.17
N GLU A 157 -2.75 -11.68 18.17
CA GLU A 157 -1.53 -12.47 17.94
C GLU A 157 -0.57 -12.37 19.13
N HIS A 158 -0.42 -11.20 19.73
CA HIS A 158 0.46 -11.00 20.88
C HIS A 158 -0.06 -11.70 22.16
N VAL A 159 -1.36 -11.81 22.35
CA VAL A 159 -1.94 -12.49 23.51
C VAL A 159 -1.82 -14.01 23.40
N VAL A 160 -1.88 -14.57 22.18
CA VAL A 160 -1.73 -16.02 21.96
C VAL A 160 -0.27 -16.45 22.14
N GLU A 161 0.70 -15.68 21.64
CA GLU A 161 2.12 -15.98 21.88
C GLU A 161 2.51 -15.87 23.35
N ALA A 162 2.06 -14.83 24.07
CA ALA A 162 2.33 -14.67 25.48
C ALA A 162 1.68 -15.80 26.32
N LYS A 163 0.50 -16.30 25.92
CA LYS A 163 -0.15 -17.40 26.62
C LYS A 163 0.52 -18.75 26.34
N ALA A 164 1.03 -18.97 25.12
CA ALA A 164 1.74 -20.19 24.78
C ALA A 164 3.08 -20.28 25.54
N THR A 165 3.86 -19.21 25.57
CA THR A 165 5.13 -19.16 26.30
C THR A 165 4.94 -19.32 27.83
N LEU A 166 3.93 -18.65 28.42
CA LEU A 166 3.63 -18.82 29.84
C LEU A 166 3.17 -20.25 30.19
N ALA A 167 2.43 -20.90 29.30
CA ALA A 167 2.01 -22.29 29.50
C ALA A 167 3.16 -23.30 29.37
N GLU A 168 4.12 -23.05 28.49
CA GLU A 168 5.33 -23.87 28.35
C GLU A 168 6.25 -23.71 29.56
N ASP A 169 6.51 -22.49 30.02
CA ASP A 169 7.30 -22.21 31.20
C ASP A 169 6.67 -22.79 32.48
N GLU A 170 5.34 -22.75 32.62
CA GLU A 170 4.63 -23.37 33.74
C GLU A 170 4.69 -24.92 33.70
N MET A 171 4.63 -25.52 32.52
CA MET A 171 4.77 -26.97 32.37
C MET A 171 6.19 -27.45 32.66
N GLU A 172 7.20 -26.72 32.22
CA GLU A 172 8.61 -27.03 32.49
C GLU A 172 8.93 -26.94 33.98
N ASN A 173 8.45 -25.88 34.66
CA ASN A 173 8.59 -25.73 36.10
C ASN A 173 7.88 -26.83 36.91
N ARG A 174 6.70 -27.28 36.49
CA ARG A 174 6.00 -28.42 37.12
C ARG A 174 6.75 -29.72 36.93
N TYR A 175 7.30 -29.95 35.74
CA TYR A 175 8.08 -31.15 35.46
C TYR A 175 9.35 -31.21 36.30
N LEU A 176 10.06 -30.10 36.44
CA LEU A 176 11.25 -29.97 37.28
C LEU A 176 10.95 -30.16 38.78
N SER A 177 9.80 -29.69 39.27
CA SER A 177 9.41 -29.87 40.67
C SER A 177 9.04 -31.32 40.99
N THR A 178 8.42 -32.08 40.08
CA THR A 178 8.14 -33.48 40.26
C THR A 178 9.39 -34.37 40.28
N LEU A 179 10.41 -34.02 39.50
CA LEU A 179 11.71 -34.76 39.52
C LEU A 179 12.50 -34.53 40.82
N ALA A 180 12.35 -33.38 41.46
CA ALA A 180 13.01 -33.08 42.73
C ALA A 180 12.39 -33.80 43.93
N ASP A 181 11.11 -34.18 43.86
CA ASP A 181 10.40 -34.93 44.93
C ASP A 181 10.65 -36.42 44.84
N ASP A 182 11.11 -36.96 43.73
CA ASP A 182 11.41 -38.40 43.54
C ASP A 182 12.87 -38.77 43.97
N GLU A 183 13.70 -37.84 44.34
CA GLU A 183 15.11 -38.06 44.80
C GLU A 183 15.28 -38.02 46.32
N LEU A 184 14.21 -37.96 47.10
CA LEU A 184 14.21 -38.02 48.58
C LEU A 184 13.61 -39.32 49.09
#